data_f21b5f4895b4030e3148132293e0728d
#
_entry.id   f21b5f4895b4030e3148132293e0728d
#
_cell.length_a   1.000
_cell.length_b   1.000
_cell.length_c   1.000
_cell.angle_alpha   90.00
_cell.angle_beta   90.00
_cell.angle_gamma   90.00
#
_symmetry.space_group_name_H-M   'P 1'
#
loop_
_entity.id
_entity.type
_entity.pdbx_description
1 polymer ?
#
loop_
_entity_poly.entity_id
_entity_poly.type
_entity_poly.pdbx_seq_one_letter_code
_entity_poly.pdbx_strand_id
1 'polypeptide(L)'
;MSFESPPSITTSLHNTLLHISQNPYPYIPNPPNCPRRASVALVLRIRPSRNDLPPTAPQIFPYPEPPTDQRLANFFEQSWVKNGDPELLFIKRAAREGDRWTSHVALPGGKRDPGDASDKDVAVRETSEEIGLDLRGERCVYVGNLPERVVSTSWGSVPIMVLCPFLFIWICPAFPPLQLQPAEIASTHWVPLRVLLSPSVRTYEYVNVSDRFAKQGGVVVKTILKPIIGKMRFSAIRLRPSESLYCSSTKEYFSEESQPKKSIFERAYTWFKGGEKAQSDRPLLLWGLTLGMVADFLDQLPPHDSVELWEYPTFTSPDIRIIINLLTRNIKKRNTERLRGSAHDGTGNQTAMDGETTAVAMLESGGPLIGKNKTKEHAVGVMLEGYYDAMKKGVWIGAGIRLMSTLALILWLVRWYRLRSNRGR
;
A
#
# COMPACT_ATOMS: atom_id res chain seq x y z
N MET A 1 -0.56 -40.95 -6.16
CA MET A 1 -0.63 -39.49 -6.38
C MET A 1 0.60 -38.92 -5.70
N SER A 2 1.62 -38.55 -6.49
CA SER A 2 2.79 -37.84 -5.97
C SER A 2 2.34 -36.41 -5.61
N PHE A 3 2.40 -36.06 -4.34
CA PHE A 3 2.27 -34.69 -3.91
C PHE A 3 3.49 -33.93 -4.44
N GLU A 4 3.34 -33.22 -5.56
CA GLU A 4 4.36 -32.25 -5.99
C GLU A 4 4.51 -31.22 -4.85
N SER A 5 5.75 -31.04 -4.39
CA SER A 5 6.06 -29.98 -3.45
C SER A 5 5.68 -28.62 -4.08
N PRO A 6 5.09 -27.68 -3.32
CA PRO A 6 4.71 -26.40 -3.87
C PRO A 6 5.91 -25.75 -4.55
N PRO A 7 5.72 -25.10 -5.72
CA PRO A 7 6.80 -24.48 -6.46
C PRO A 7 7.55 -23.46 -5.61
N SER A 8 8.85 -23.35 -5.78
CA SER A 8 9.65 -22.37 -5.04
C SER A 8 9.12 -20.95 -5.34
N ILE A 9 9.28 -20.03 -4.39
CA ILE A 9 8.87 -18.63 -4.58
C ILE A 9 9.54 -18.01 -5.83
N THR A 10 10.76 -18.42 -6.15
CA THR A 10 11.50 -17.96 -7.33
C THR A 10 10.87 -18.49 -8.60
N THR A 11 10.46 -19.75 -8.65
CA THR A 11 9.73 -20.33 -9.80
C THR A 11 8.38 -19.65 -9.98
N SER A 12 7.65 -19.43 -8.90
CA SER A 12 6.38 -18.69 -8.93
C SER A 12 6.56 -17.27 -9.43
N LEU A 13 7.62 -16.59 -8.98
CA LEU A 13 7.97 -15.25 -9.46
C LEU A 13 8.25 -15.24 -10.96
N HIS A 14 9.06 -16.17 -11.47
CA HIS A 14 9.35 -16.28 -12.90
C HIS A 14 8.06 -16.34 -13.73
N ASN A 15 7.16 -17.27 -13.39
CA ASN A 15 5.89 -17.43 -14.10
C ASN A 15 5.03 -16.16 -14.05
N THR A 16 4.98 -15.51 -12.88
CA THR A 16 4.25 -14.25 -12.71
C THR A 16 4.83 -13.13 -13.55
N LEU A 17 6.16 -12.97 -13.59
CA LEU A 17 6.80 -11.94 -14.41
C LEU A 17 6.59 -12.17 -15.90
N LEU A 18 6.69 -13.41 -16.37
CA LEU A 18 6.35 -13.77 -17.76
C LEU A 18 4.89 -13.43 -18.07
N HIS A 19 3.97 -13.78 -17.18
CA HIS A 19 2.56 -13.47 -17.38
C HIS A 19 2.32 -11.95 -17.48
N ILE A 20 2.93 -11.14 -16.61
CA ILE A 20 2.80 -9.67 -16.63
C ILE A 20 3.38 -9.10 -17.93
N SER A 21 4.54 -9.58 -18.38
CA SER A 21 5.19 -9.09 -19.60
C SER A 21 4.35 -9.32 -20.86
N GLN A 22 3.62 -10.43 -20.90
CA GLN A 22 2.75 -10.80 -22.03
C GLN A 22 1.34 -10.20 -21.95
N ASN A 23 0.90 -9.78 -20.78
CA ASN A 23 -0.45 -9.29 -20.53
C ASN A 23 -0.42 -7.93 -19.81
N PRO A 24 -0.04 -6.83 -20.50
CA PRO A 24 0.01 -5.52 -19.91
C PRO A 24 -1.37 -5.05 -19.47
N TYR A 25 -1.42 -4.35 -18.34
CA TYR A 25 -2.66 -3.76 -17.88
C TYR A 25 -3.04 -2.53 -18.71
N PRO A 26 -4.35 -2.29 -18.90
CA PRO A 26 -4.83 -1.16 -19.69
C PRO A 26 -4.50 0.18 -19.03
N TYR A 27 -4.25 1.17 -19.87
CA TYR A 27 -4.10 2.56 -19.46
C TYR A 27 -5.43 3.10 -18.93
N ILE A 28 -5.38 3.81 -17.78
CA ILE A 28 -6.53 4.52 -17.22
C ILE A 28 -6.43 6.00 -17.59
N PRO A 29 -7.40 6.56 -18.34
CA PRO A 29 -7.39 7.98 -18.66
C PRO A 29 -7.57 8.83 -17.39
N ASN A 30 -7.05 10.04 -17.43
CA ASN A 30 -7.20 10.98 -16.33
C ASN A 30 -8.69 11.30 -16.10
N PRO A 31 -9.18 11.23 -14.85
CA PRO A 31 -10.52 11.69 -14.52
C PRO A 31 -10.70 13.18 -14.86
N PRO A 32 -11.94 13.64 -15.12
CA PRO A 32 -12.21 15.05 -15.31
C PRO A 32 -11.65 15.90 -14.16
N ASN A 33 -11.02 17.02 -14.49
CA ASN A 33 -10.38 17.94 -13.53
C ASN A 33 -9.21 17.34 -12.71
N CYS A 34 -8.61 16.22 -13.14
CA CYS A 34 -7.47 15.60 -12.50
C CYS A 34 -6.34 15.32 -13.51
N PRO A 35 -5.55 16.33 -13.92
CA PRO A 35 -4.49 16.13 -14.91
C PRO A 35 -3.24 15.45 -14.35
N ARG A 36 -3.15 15.24 -13.05
CA ARG A 36 -1.95 14.75 -12.38
C ARG A 36 -1.79 13.25 -12.51
N ARG A 37 -0.60 12.84 -12.91
CA ARG A 37 -0.14 11.45 -12.86
C ARG A 37 1.12 11.36 -12.02
N ALA A 38 1.33 10.21 -11.40
CA ALA A 38 2.55 9.88 -10.68
C ALA A 38 2.91 8.42 -10.95
N SER A 39 4.19 8.12 -11.06
CA SER A 39 4.65 6.78 -11.37
C SER A 39 5.63 6.28 -10.32
N VAL A 40 5.61 4.99 -10.07
CA VAL A 40 6.50 4.33 -9.11
C VAL A 40 7.12 3.09 -9.72
N ALA A 41 8.34 2.76 -9.31
CA ALA A 41 9.06 1.57 -9.72
C ALA A 41 9.03 0.51 -8.62
N LEU A 42 8.50 -0.68 -8.95
CA LEU A 42 8.71 -1.88 -8.16
C LEU A 42 9.99 -2.55 -8.69
N VAL A 43 11.09 -2.39 -7.96
CA VAL A 43 12.39 -2.93 -8.37
C VAL A 43 12.66 -4.22 -7.62
N LEU A 44 12.77 -5.31 -8.37
CA LEU A 44 13.09 -6.65 -7.88
C LEU A 44 14.57 -6.97 -8.08
N ARG A 45 15.13 -7.79 -7.20
CA ARG A 45 16.39 -8.50 -7.39
C ARG A 45 16.29 -9.90 -6.82
N ILE A 46 17.19 -10.77 -7.24
CA ILE A 46 17.42 -12.05 -6.57
C ILE A 46 18.71 -11.95 -5.76
N ARG A 47 18.60 -12.12 -4.45
CA ARG A 47 19.79 -12.20 -3.58
C ARG A 47 20.33 -13.62 -3.63
N PRO A 48 21.62 -13.80 -4.02
CA PRO A 48 22.24 -15.11 -4.06
C PRO A 48 22.26 -15.79 -2.69
N SER A 49 22.11 -17.12 -2.70
CA SER A 49 22.34 -17.94 -1.51
C SER A 49 23.85 -18.01 -1.22
N ARG A 50 24.23 -18.19 0.05
CA ARG A 50 25.64 -18.40 0.45
C ARG A 50 26.27 -19.63 -0.20
N ASN A 51 25.44 -20.63 -0.53
CA ASN A 51 25.89 -21.91 -1.06
C ASN A 51 25.91 -21.94 -2.61
N ASP A 52 25.35 -20.92 -3.25
CA ASP A 52 25.26 -20.85 -4.72
C ASP A 52 25.49 -19.39 -5.14
N LEU A 53 26.77 -19.05 -5.31
CA LEU A 53 27.19 -17.70 -5.66
C LEU A 53 27.18 -17.51 -7.18
N PRO A 54 26.86 -16.31 -7.67
CA PRO A 54 26.95 -16.02 -9.09
C PRO A 54 28.37 -16.14 -9.63
N PRO A 55 28.52 -16.40 -10.94
CA PRO A 55 29.84 -16.44 -11.56
C PRO A 55 30.53 -15.08 -11.44
N THR A 56 31.84 -15.12 -11.16
CA THR A 56 32.67 -13.91 -11.01
C THR A 56 33.00 -13.25 -12.35
N ALA A 57 32.77 -13.96 -13.47
CA ALA A 57 33.02 -13.44 -14.81
C ALA A 57 32.08 -12.27 -15.14
N PRO A 58 32.54 -11.26 -15.90
CA PRO A 58 31.69 -10.20 -16.38
C PRO A 58 30.54 -10.77 -17.20
N GLN A 59 29.33 -10.36 -16.89
CA GLN A 59 28.16 -10.76 -17.64
C GLN A 59 28.16 -10.02 -18.99
N ILE A 60 28.20 -10.76 -20.11
CA ILE A 60 28.13 -10.21 -21.45
C ILE A 60 26.66 -10.23 -21.87
N PHE A 61 26.12 -9.08 -22.20
CA PHE A 61 24.76 -8.95 -22.71
C PHE A 61 24.79 -9.03 -24.24
N PRO A 62 23.91 -9.85 -24.86
CA PRO A 62 23.84 -9.95 -26.29
C PRO A 62 23.30 -8.66 -26.91
N TYR A 63 23.85 -8.28 -28.08
CA TYR A 63 23.35 -7.16 -28.88
C TYR A 63 22.92 -7.66 -30.26
N PRO A 64 21.72 -7.36 -30.77
CA PRO A 64 20.64 -6.62 -30.11
C PRO A 64 20.07 -7.33 -28.88
N GLU A 65 19.47 -6.56 -27.94
CA GLU A 65 18.86 -7.13 -26.76
C GLU A 65 17.75 -8.13 -27.12
N PRO A 66 17.75 -9.34 -26.52
CA PRO A 66 16.67 -10.30 -26.73
C PRO A 66 15.33 -9.75 -26.17
N PRO A 67 14.19 -10.28 -26.63
CA PRO A 67 12.88 -9.98 -26.07
C PRO A 67 12.82 -10.22 -24.56
N THR A 68 11.94 -9.49 -23.87
CA THR A 68 11.80 -9.52 -22.40
C THR A 68 11.59 -10.94 -21.86
N ASP A 69 10.74 -11.73 -22.49
CA ASP A 69 10.46 -13.13 -22.13
C ASP A 69 11.71 -14.01 -22.17
N GLN A 70 12.52 -13.88 -23.22
CA GLN A 70 13.78 -14.60 -23.35
C GLN A 70 14.81 -14.15 -22.32
N ARG A 71 14.91 -12.84 -22.06
CA ARG A 71 15.79 -12.31 -21.01
C ARG A 71 15.41 -12.83 -19.62
N LEU A 72 14.11 -12.89 -19.31
CA LEU A 72 13.61 -13.47 -18.08
C LEU A 72 13.91 -14.96 -18.00
N ALA A 73 13.62 -15.74 -19.05
CA ALA A 73 13.91 -17.17 -19.08
C ALA A 73 15.39 -17.45 -18.83
N ASN A 74 16.29 -16.80 -19.59
CA ASN A 74 17.74 -16.98 -19.43
C ASN A 74 18.23 -16.59 -18.03
N PHE A 75 17.64 -15.59 -17.41
CA PHE A 75 17.97 -15.16 -16.06
C PHE A 75 17.55 -16.20 -15.02
N PHE A 76 16.30 -16.67 -15.08
CA PHE A 76 15.77 -17.63 -14.11
C PHE A 76 16.29 -19.06 -14.28
N GLU A 77 16.96 -19.39 -15.40
CA GLU A 77 17.65 -20.66 -15.58
C GLU A 77 18.95 -20.78 -14.76
N GLN A 78 19.56 -19.68 -14.39
CA GLN A 78 20.80 -19.67 -13.62
C GLN A 78 20.63 -20.31 -12.23
N SER A 79 21.57 -21.14 -11.79
CA SER A 79 21.49 -21.89 -10.53
C SER A 79 21.36 -20.98 -9.32
N TRP A 80 22.19 -19.93 -9.25
CA TRP A 80 22.18 -18.97 -8.16
C TRP A 80 20.87 -18.17 -8.07
N VAL A 81 20.15 -18.02 -9.19
CA VAL A 81 18.82 -17.40 -9.25
C VAL A 81 17.75 -18.35 -8.74
N LYS A 82 17.77 -19.62 -9.19
CA LYS A 82 16.81 -20.66 -8.73
C LYS A 82 16.85 -20.86 -7.23
N ASN A 83 18.04 -20.79 -6.63
CA ASN A 83 18.30 -21.00 -5.21
C ASN A 83 18.39 -19.68 -4.41
N GLY A 84 18.21 -18.54 -5.08
CA GLY A 84 18.25 -17.21 -4.49
C GLY A 84 16.93 -16.78 -3.81
N ASP A 85 16.99 -15.70 -3.06
CA ASP A 85 15.86 -15.10 -2.34
C ASP A 85 15.38 -13.84 -3.07
N PRO A 86 14.18 -13.84 -3.66
CA PRO A 86 13.65 -12.65 -4.33
C PRO A 86 13.34 -11.54 -3.33
N GLU A 87 13.79 -10.33 -3.66
CA GLU A 87 13.66 -9.15 -2.81
C GLU A 87 13.06 -7.98 -3.59
N LEU A 88 12.29 -7.13 -2.90
CA LEU A 88 11.71 -5.89 -3.40
C LEU A 88 12.35 -4.69 -2.69
N LEU A 89 12.67 -3.65 -3.47
CA LEU A 89 13.27 -2.41 -2.97
C LEU A 89 12.19 -1.45 -2.46
N PHE A 90 12.42 -0.93 -1.26
CA PHE A 90 11.63 0.17 -0.67
C PHE A 90 12.52 1.33 -0.31
N ILE A 91 11.96 2.53 -0.35
CA ILE A 91 12.56 3.75 0.18
C ILE A 91 11.83 4.16 1.46
N LYS A 92 12.52 4.84 2.37
CA LYS A 92 11.91 5.61 3.44
C LYS A 92 12.11 7.09 3.13
N ARG A 93 11.03 7.83 2.99
CA ARG A 93 11.07 9.26 2.70
C ARG A 93 11.70 10.04 3.86
N ALA A 94 12.47 11.05 3.54
CA ALA A 94 13.04 11.96 4.54
C ALA A 94 11.94 12.72 5.31
N ALA A 95 12.25 13.11 6.53
CA ALA A 95 11.35 13.92 7.34
C ALA A 95 11.30 15.35 6.77
N ARG A 96 10.15 15.77 6.25
CA ARG A 96 9.94 17.10 5.70
C ARG A 96 8.72 17.74 6.34
N GLU A 97 8.88 18.93 6.89
CA GLU A 97 7.78 19.68 7.50
C GLU A 97 6.72 20.04 6.44
N GLY A 98 5.44 19.80 6.76
CA GLY A 98 4.32 20.04 5.84
C GLY A 98 4.05 18.93 4.81
N ASP A 99 4.92 17.94 4.66
CA ASP A 99 4.67 16.78 3.81
C ASP A 99 3.77 15.76 4.52
N ARG A 100 2.68 15.36 3.87
CA ARG A 100 1.72 14.37 4.41
C ARG A 100 2.29 12.95 4.45
N TRP A 101 3.26 12.66 3.62
CA TRP A 101 3.91 11.35 3.48
C TRP A 101 5.32 11.34 4.06
N THR A 102 5.61 12.31 4.93
CA THR A 102 6.89 12.40 5.61
C THR A 102 7.21 11.10 6.36
N SER A 103 8.43 10.59 6.21
CA SER A 103 8.95 9.36 6.83
C SER A 103 8.14 8.08 6.54
N HIS A 104 7.29 8.08 5.53
CA HIS A 104 6.61 6.87 5.11
C HIS A 104 7.54 5.97 4.29
N VAL A 105 7.31 4.66 4.40
CA VAL A 105 7.87 3.68 3.47
C VAL A 105 7.11 3.76 2.15
N ALA A 106 7.84 3.85 1.05
CA ALA A 106 7.30 3.99 -0.29
C ALA A 106 8.12 3.15 -1.30
N LEU A 107 7.65 3.10 -2.53
CA LEU A 107 8.43 2.70 -3.69
C LEU A 107 9.09 3.96 -4.27
N PRO A 108 10.27 3.87 -4.91
CA PRO A 108 10.86 5.01 -5.61
C PRO A 108 9.93 5.49 -6.71
N GLY A 109 9.81 6.81 -6.87
CA GLY A 109 8.93 7.40 -7.85
C GLY A 109 8.32 8.73 -7.45
N GLY A 110 7.73 9.41 -8.42
CA GLY A 110 7.21 10.74 -8.23
C GLY A 110 6.19 11.19 -9.25
N LYS A 111 6.02 12.49 -9.40
CA LYS A 111 5.05 13.10 -10.29
C LYS A 111 5.60 13.17 -11.71
N ARG A 112 4.70 13.07 -12.68
CA ARG A 112 5.01 13.31 -14.08
C ARG A 112 5.27 14.80 -14.32
N ASP A 113 6.41 15.08 -14.93
CA ASP A 113 6.80 16.39 -15.41
C ASP A 113 6.51 16.56 -16.90
N PRO A 114 6.38 17.79 -17.41
CA PRO A 114 6.09 18.03 -18.83
C PRO A 114 7.14 17.45 -19.81
N GLY A 115 8.37 17.24 -19.35
CA GLY A 115 9.46 16.68 -20.14
C GLY A 115 9.46 15.15 -20.22
N ASP A 116 8.65 14.45 -19.42
CA ASP A 116 8.61 12.99 -19.43
C ASP A 116 7.84 12.45 -20.63
N ALA A 117 8.48 11.60 -21.43
CA ALA A 117 7.88 11.05 -22.64
C ALA A 117 6.71 10.09 -22.32
N SER A 118 6.84 9.28 -21.27
CA SER A 118 5.82 8.33 -20.83
C SER A 118 5.74 8.23 -19.30
N ASP A 119 4.68 7.61 -18.77
CA ASP A 119 4.57 7.36 -17.34
C ASP A 119 5.65 6.38 -16.83
N LYS A 120 6.15 5.46 -17.69
CA LYS A 120 7.31 4.61 -17.39
C LYS A 120 8.58 5.46 -17.21
N ASP A 121 8.80 6.43 -18.07
CA ASP A 121 9.99 7.28 -17.98
C ASP A 121 10.02 8.11 -16.69
N VAL A 122 8.85 8.51 -16.17
CA VAL A 122 8.73 9.11 -14.84
C VAL A 122 9.30 8.19 -13.76
N ALA A 123 8.88 6.93 -13.72
CA ALA A 123 9.36 5.98 -12.73
C ALA A 123 10.88 5.75 -12.83
N VAL A 124 11.42 5.72 -14.04
CA VAL A 124 12.86 5.56 -14.29
C VAL A 124 13.63 6.81 -13.85
N ARG A 125 13.19 8.00 -14.24
CA ARG A 125 13.84 9.27 -13.87
C ARG A 125 13.85 9.47 -12.36
N GLU A 126 12.69 9.36 -11.71
CA GLU A 126 12.56 9.54 -10.27
C GLU A 126 13.41 8.53 -9.48
N THR A 127 13.47 7.25 -9.93
CA THR A 127 14.34 6.25 -9.29
C THR A 127 15.81 6.64 -9.39
N SER A 128 16.24 7.18 -10.53
CA SER A 128 17.60 7.67 -10.71
C SER A 128 17.90 8.91 -9.85
N GLU A 129 16.96 9.84 -9.73
CA GLU A 129 17.10 11.05 -8.92
C GLU A 129 17.07 10.78 -7.42
N GLU A 130 16.16 9.92 -6.95
CA GLU A 130 15.97 9.63 -5.52
C GLU A 130 17.08 8.74 -4.94
N ILE A 131 17.53 7.72 -5.70
CA ILE A 131 18.44 6.69 -5.17
C ILE A 131 19.66 6.38 -6.05
N GLY A 132 19.84 7.11 -7.16
CA GLY A 132 20.98 6.92 -8.09
C GLY A 132 20.95 5.62 -8.87
N LEU A 133 19.79 4.94 -8.96
CA LEU A 133 19.66 3.67 -9.68
C LEU A 133 19.10 3.91 -11.08
N ASP A 134 19.93 3.68 -12.11
CA ASP A 134 19.47 3.71 -13.50
C ASP A 134 18.80 2.40 -13.89
N LEU A 135 17.51 2.49 -14.21
CA LEU A 135 16.69 1.36 -14.67
C LEU A 135 16.69 1.20 -16.21
N ARG A 136 17.45 2.07 -16.91
CA ARG A 136 17.64 2.00 -18.37
C ARG A 136 18.85 1.15 -18.67
N GLY A 137 18.82 0.15 -19.29
CA GLY A 137 20.02 -0.58 -19.67
C GLY A 137 19.91 -2.08 -19.52
N GLU A 138 20.96 -2.73 -19.98
CA GLU A 138 21.00 -4.17 -20.14
C GLU A 138 20.90 -4.95 -18.83
N ARG A 139 21.26 -4.30 -17.70
CA ARG A 139 21.27 -4.92 -16.37
C ARG A 139 19.92 -4.97 -15.69
N CYS A 140 18.96 -4.23 -16.21
CA CYS A 140 17.61 -4.16 -15.69
C CYS A 140 16.60 -4.48 -16.78
N VAL A 141 15.64 -5.35 -16.48
CA VAL A 141 14.56 -5.70 -17.39
C VAL A 141 13.30 -4.98 -16.95
N TYR A 142 12.73 -4.18 -17.84
CA TYR A 142 11.36 -3.73 -17.71
C TYR A 142 10.43 -4.90 -17.98
N VAL A 143 9.64 -5.29 -17.00
CA VAL A 143 8.73 -6.45 -17.09
C VAL A 143 7.36 -6.03 -17.63
N GLY A 144 6.82 -4.94 -17.11
CA GLY A 144 5.48 -4.49 -17.44
C GLY A 144 4.92 -3.51 -16.42
N ASN A 145 3.65 -3.15 -16.58
CA ASN A 145 2.92 -2.33 -15.63
C ASN A 145 2.02 -3.19 -14.73
N LEU A 146 1.67 -2.66 -13.57
CA LEU A 146 0.59 -3.16 -12.73
C LEU A 146 -0.65 -2.28 -12.90
N PRO A 147 -1.82 -2.69 -12.37
CA PRO A 147 -3.04 -1.90 -12.52
C PRO A 147 -2.87 -0.46 -12.05
N GLU A 148 -3.11 0.49 -12.95
CA GLU A 148 -3.21 1.90 -12.59
C GLU A 148 -4.40 2.15 -11.68
N ARG A 149 -4.31 3.17 -10.83
CA ARG A 149 -5.41 3.50 -9.92
C ARG A 149 -5.60 4.99 -9.76
N VAL A 150 -6.86 5.40 -9.72
CA VAL A 150 -7.22 6.77 -9.37
C VAL A 150 -7.13 6.93 -7.86
N VAL A 151 -6.22 7.78 -7.42
CA VAL A 151 -6.08 8.16 -6.00
C VAL A 151 -7.02 9.33 -5.74
N SER A 152 -7.93 9.15 -4.79
CA SER A 152 -8.89 10.18 -4.40
C SER A 152 -8.63 10.70 -2.99
N THR A 153 -9.25 11.82 -2.65
CA THR A 153 -9.25 12.34 -1.27
C THR A 153 -9.82 11.31 -0.31
N SER A 154 -9.54 11.49 0.98
CA SER A 154 -10.11 10.66 2.04
C SER A 154 -11.63 10.63 1.90
N TRP A 155 -12.22 9.58 1.49
CA TRP A 155 -13.65 9.37 1.23
C TRP A 155 -14.03 9.30 -0.27
N GLY A 156 -13.03 9.22 -1.17
CA GLY A 156 -13.28 8.90 -2.57
C GLY A 156 -13.99 9.96 -3.40
N SER A 157 -14.23 11.16 -2.85
CA SER A 157 -15.10 12.15 -3.51
C SER A 157 -14.39 13.02 -4.56
N VAL A 158 -13.08 13.24 -4.43
CA VAL A 158 -12.33 14.09 -5.37
C VAL A 158 -11.06 13.36 -5.80
N PRO A 159 -10.88 13.09 -7.11
CA PRO A 159 -9.64 12.52 -7.62
C PRO A 159 -8.48 13.50 -7.46
N ILE A 160 -7.31 13.00 -7.06
CA ILE A 160 -6.10 13.77 -6.82
C ILE A 160 -5.08 13.53 -7.94
N MET A 161 -4.90 12.26 -8.32
CA MET A 161 -3.95 11.81 -9.33
C MET A 161 -4.27 10.39 -9.80
N VAL A 162 -3.71 10.01 -10.93
CA VAL A 162 -3.59 8.61 -11.35
C VAL A 162 -2.21 8.12 -10.95
N LEU A 163 -2.15 6.97 -10.30
CA LEU A 163 -0.91 6.33 -9.85
C LEU A 163 -0.61 5.13 -10.74
N CYS A 164 0.59 5.13 -11.34
CA CYS A 164 1.03 4.20 -12.37
C CYS A 164 2.22 3.38 -11.86
N PRO A 165 2.04 2.13 -11.42
CA PRO A 165 3.14 1.29 -10.96
C PRO A 165 3.75 0.47 -12.11
N PHE A 166 5.08 0.46 -12.18
CA PHE A 166 5.87 -0.25 -13.16
C PHE A 166 6.81 -1.24 -12.49
N LEU A 167 6.97 -2.42 -13.10
CA LEU A 167 7.73 -3.53 -12.56
C LEU A 167 9.04 -3.70 -13.31
N PHE A 168 10.12 -3.74 -12.56
CA PHE A 168 11.48 -3.94 -13.07
C PHE A 168 12.17 -5.05 -12.29
N ILE A 169 13.04 -5.81 -12.95
CA ILE A 169 13.90 -6.79 -12.30
C ILE A 169 15.36 -6.55 -12.68
N TRP A 170 16.21 -6.47 -11.67
CA TRP A 170 17.66 -6.40 -11.83
C TRP A 170 18.20 -7.79 -12.09
N ILE A 171 18.80 -8.01 -13.28
CA ILE A 171 19.24 -9.33 -13.73
C ILE A 171 20.75 -9.54 -13.60
N CYS A 172 21.49 -8.56 -13.09
CA CYS A 172 22.92 -8.67 -12.88
C CYS A 172 23.23 -9.09 -11.43
N PRO A 173 24.17 -10.01 -11.19
CA PRO A 173 24.58 -10.37 -9.82
C PRO A 173 25.11 -9.19 -9.01
N ALA A 174 25.89 -8.33 -9.67
CA ALA A 174 26.41 -7.11 -9.05
C ALA A 174 25.35 -6.03 -9.05
N PHE A 175 24.96 -5.57 -7.88
CA PHE A 175 24.08 -4.43 -7.70
C PHE A 175 24.92 -3.16 -7.51
N PRO A 176 24.63 -2.05 -8.20
CA PRO A 176 25.41 -0.82 -8.07
C PRO A 176 25.22 -0.20 -6.68
N PRO A 177 26.22 0.54 -6.18
CA PRO A 177 26.06 1.31 -4.96
C PRO A 177 24.99 2.40 -5.16
N LEU A 178 24.02 2.45 -4.28
CA LEU A 178 22.96 3.45 -4.32
C LEU A 178 23.48 4.80 -3.83
N GLN A 179 23.00 5.90 -4.44
CA GLN A 179 23.29 7.28 -4.08
C GLN A 179 22.00 7.97 -3.68
N LEU A 180 21.73 8.02 -2.37
CA LEU A 180 20.50 8.57 -1.85
C LEU A 180 20.50 10.10 -1.94
N GLN A 181 19.38 10.69 -2.40
CA GLN A 181 19.14 12.12 -2.35
C GLN A 181 18.73 12.54 -0.92
N PRO A 182 19.60 13.21 -0.15
CA PRO A 182 19.36 13.41 1.30
C PRO A 182 18.12 14.25 1.62
N ALA A 183 17.72 15.14 0.70
CA ALA A 183 16.55 15.98 0.88
C ALA A 183 15.22 15.22 0.76
N GLU A 184 15.23 14.02 0.15
CA GLU A 184 14.03 13.28 -0.18
C GLU A 184 14.00 11.89 0.45
N ILE A 185 15.15 11.22 0.54
CA ILE A 185 15.28 9.84 0.96
C ILE A 185 16.14 9.73 2.22
N ALA A 186 15.56 9.14 3.26
CA ALA A 186 16.26 8.86 4.50
C ALA A 186 17.03 7.54 4.44
N SER A 187 16.44 6.52 3.80
CA SER A 187 17.04 5.19 3.70
C SER A 187 16.39 4.36 2.60
N THR A 188 17.09 3.30 2.16
CA THR A 188 16.55 2.26 1.29
C THR A 188 16.60 0.91 1.99
N HIS A 189 15.70 0.01 1.61
CA HIS A 189 15.51 -1.28 2.25
C HIS A 189 15.17 -2.36 1.23
N TRP A 190 15.96 -3.42 1.18
CA TRP A 190 15.63 -4.63 0.44
C TRP A 190 14.85 -5.57 1.35
N VAL A 191 13.70 -6.01 0.92
CA VAL A 191 12.82 -6.87 1.72
C VAL A 191 12.47 -8.14 0.95
N PRO A 192 12.76 -9.33 1.49
CA PRO A 192 12.42 -10.59 0.85
C PRO A 192 10.92 -10.76 0.64
N LEU A 193 10.50 -11.25 -0.53
CA LEU A 193 9.08 -11.48 -0.83
C LEU A 193 8.43 -12.45 0.17
N ARG A 194 9.17 -13.48 0.63
CA ARG A 194 8.71 -14.40 1.67
C ARG A 194 8.34 -13.70 2.99
N VAL A 195 9.01 -12.58 3.30
CA VAL A 195 8.68 -11.76 4.48
C VAL A 195 7.39 -10.99 4.24
N LEU A 196 7.22 -10.41 3.05
CA LEU A 196 6.00 -9.68 2.69
C LEU A 196 4.76 -10.58 2.67
N LEU A 197 4.91 -11.85 2.30
CA LEU A 197 3.86 -12.86 2.29
C LEU A 197 3.57 -13.44 3.69
N SER A 198 4.48 -13.30 4.66
CA SER A 198 4.35 -13.92 5.97
C SER A 198 3.22 -13.29 6.82
N PRO A 199 2.30 -14.09 7.38
CA PRO A 199 1.30 -13.60 8.33
C PRO A 199 1.90 -12.99 9.61
N SER A 200 3.09 -13.45 10.03
CA SER A 200 3.73 -13.04 11.29
C SER A 200 4.17 -11.57 11.34
N VAL A 201 4.31 -10.91 10.20
CA VAL A 201 4.70 -9.50 10.09
C VAL A 201 3.51 -8.56 9.89
N ARG A 202 2.30 -9.10 9.82
CA ARG A 202 1.07 -8.29 9.70
C ARG A 202 0.83 -7.51 10.98
N THR A 203 0.47 -6.25 10.81
CA THR A 203 0.24 -5.30 11.91
C THR A 203 -0.71 -4.20 11.45
N TYR A 204 -0.79 -3.12 12.21
CA TYR A 204 -1.68 -2.01 11.91
C TYR A 204 -0.97 -0.67 12.05
N GLU A 205 -1.37 0.29 11.23
CA GLU A 205 -1.06 1.69 11.39
C GLU A 205 -2.30 2.45 11.84
N TYR A 206 -2.11 3.39 12.79
CA TYR A 206 -3.19 4.17 13.40
C TYR A 206 -3.10 5.63 12.99
N VAL A 207 -4.05 6.10 12.19
CA VAL A 207 -4.08 7.45 11.63
C VAL A 207 -5.16 8.29 12.30
N ASN A 208 -4.82 9.50 12.75
CA ASN A 208 -5.79 10.48 13.22
C ASN A 208 -6.56 11.05 12.02
N VAL A 209 -7.84 10.72 11.94
CA VAL A 209 -8.70 11.18 10.83
C VAL A 209 -9.31 12.55 11.13
N SER A 210 -9.37 12.95 12.41
CA SER A 210 -9.88 14.26 12.88
C SER A 210 -9.22 15.44 12.17
N ASP A 211 -7.92 15.34 11.82
CA ASP A 211 -7.20 16.40 11.12
C ASP A 211 -7.70 16.63 9.69
N ARG A 212 -8.33 15.63 9.10
CA ARG A 212 -8.94 15.70 7.76
C ARG A 212 -10.32 16.35 7.78
N PHE A 213 -11.10 16.12 8.84
CA PHE A 213 -12.39 16.79 9.04
C PHE A 213 -12.22 18.26 9.48
N ALA A 214 -11.15 18.58 10.20
CA ALA A 214 -10.88 19.91 10.71
C ALA A 214 -10.54 20.96 9.65
N LYS A 215 -10.10 20.54 8.45
CA LYS A 215 -9.84 21.49 7.36
C LYS A 215 -11.09 22.27 6.92
N GLN A 216 -12.28 21.73 7.20
CA GLN A 216 -13.57 22.40 6.90
C GLN A 216 -14.20 23.11 8.11
N GLY A 217 -13.80 22.77 9.34
CA GLY A 217 -14.47 23.24 10.57
C GLY A 217 -13.60 23.95 11.62
N GLY A 218 -12.34 24.20 11.33
CA GLY A 218 -11.42 24.88 12.26
C GLY A 218 -11.01 24.04 13.46
N VAL A 219 -10.26 24.67 14.38
CA VAL A 219 -9.66 24.02 15.57
C VAL A 219 -10.71 23.48 16.54
N VAL A 220 -11.85 24.16 16.67
CA VAL A 220 -12.93 23.76 17.58
C VAL A 220 -13.56 22.43 17.14
N VAL A 221 -13.88 22.31 15.87
CA VAL A 221 -14.45 21.06 15.30
C VAL A 221 -13.44 19.91 15.40
N LYS A 222 -12.16 20.19 15.22
CA LYS A 222 -11.07 19.20 15.41
C LYS A 222 -11.03 18.65 16.84
N THR A 223 -11.10 19.54 17.82
CA THR A 223 -11.01 19.19 19.25
C THR A 223 -12.21 18.36 19.70
N ILE A 224 -13.41 18.68 19.18
CA ILE A 224 -14.65 17.95 19.49
C ILE A 224 -14.70 16.61 18.76
N LEU A 225 -14.30 16.54 17.48
CA LEU A 225 -14.38 15.30 16.71
C LEU A 225 -13.30 14.28 17.07
N LYS A 226 -12.15 14.70 17.56
CA LYS A 226 -11.03 13.83 17.92
C LYS A 226 -11.41 12.71 18.91
N PRO A 227 -12.05 12.98 20.05
CA PRO A 227 -12.54 11.95 20.97
C PRO A 227 -13.76 11.18 20.43
N ILE A 228 -14.58 11.82 19.57
CA ILE A 228 -15.81 11.22 19.05
C ILE A 228 -15.52 10.15 18.00
N ILE A 229 -14.60 10.37 17.08
CA ILE A 229 -14.35 9.46 15.95
C ILE A 229 -13.23 8.45 16.26
N GLY A 230 -12.25 8.85 17.09
CA GLY A 230 -11.07 8.04 17.39
C GLY A 230 -10.07 8.01 16.22
N LYS A 231 -9.17 7.03 16.25
CA LYS A 231 -8.18 6.81 15.20
C LYS A 231 -8.70 5.77 14.19
N MET A 232 -8.34 5.94 12.93
CA MET A 232 -8.57 4.94 11.91
C MET A 232 -7.41 3.94 11.90
N ARG A 233 -7.73 2.65 11.85
CA ARG A 233 -6.79 1.52 11.83
C ARG A 233 -6.70 1.01 10.40
N PHE A 234 -5.50 0.98 9.85
CA PHE A 234 -5.18 0.42 8.54
C PHE A 234 -4.31 -0.83 8.70
N SER A 235 -4.49 -1.81 7.84
CA SER A 235 -3.56 -2.92 7.72
C SER A 235 -2.19 -2.43 7.32
N ALA A 236 -1.15 -3.01 7.92
CA ALA A 236 0.24 -2.70 7.66
C ALA A 236 1.09 -3.97 7.70
N ILE A 237 2.25 -3.92 7.07
CA ILE A 237 3.29 -4.94 7.17
C ILE A 237 4.49 -4.31 7.90
N ARG A 238 4.99 -4.98 8.94
CA ARG A 238 6.26 -4.62 9.54
C ARG A 238 7.37 -5.16 8.67
N LEU A 239 8.11 -4.29 8.02
CA LEU A 239 9.22 -4.69 7.18
C LEU A 239 10.38 -5.23 8.03
N ARG A 240 10.99 -6.31 7.53
CA ARG A 240 12.23 -6.89 8.06
C ARG A 240 13.20 -6.96 6.89
N PRO A 241 13.97 -5.88 6.66
CA PRO A 241 14.91 -5.83 5.56
C PRO A 241 16.03 -6.85 5.73
N SER A 242 16.52 -7.39 4.62
CA SER A 242 17.75 -8.16 4.54
C SER A 242 18.96 -7.25 4.46
N GLU A 243 18.78 -6.06 3.87
CA GLU A 243 19.81 -5.05 3.66
C GLU A 243 19.17 -3.67 3.72
N SER A 244 19.87 -2.72 4.34
CA SER A 244 19.42 -1.33 4.46
C SER A 244 20.60 -0.38 4.24
N LEU A 245 20.34 0.70 3.50
CA LEU A 245 21.29 1.79 3.34
C LEU A 245 20.64 3.06 3.90
N TYR A 246 21.32 3.73 4.81
CA TYR A 246 20.88 4.96 5.44
C TYR A 246 21.65 6.16 4.88
N CYS A 247 20.96 7.27 4.69
CA CYS A 247 21.59 8.50 4.32
C CYS A 247 22.38 9.06 5.53
N SER A 248 23.64 9.43 5.33
CA SER A 248 24.53 9.96 6.38
C SER A 248 24.02 11.25 7.05
N SER A 249 23.12 11.98 6.42
CA SER A 249 22.49 13.19 6.96
C SER A 249 21.26 12.91 7.83
N THR A 250 20.79 11.66 7.94
CA THR A 250 19.64 11.32 8.78
C THR A 250 20.02 11.21 10.25
N LYS A 251 19.21 11.82 11.12
CA LYS A 251 19.37 11.68 12.59
C LYS A 251 19.34 10.23 13.07
N GLU A 252 18.78 9.33 12.29
CA GLU A 252 18.73 7.89 12.55
C GLU A 252 20.09 7.21 12.46
N TYR A 253 21.00 7.74 11.65
CA TYR A 253 22.39 7.25 11.55
C TYR A 253 23.21 7.52 12.83
N PHE A 254 22.85 8.57 13.59
CA PHE A 254 23.54 8.99 14.80
C PHE A 254 22.89 8.47 16.10
N SER A 255 21.82 7.70 16.04
CA SER A 255 21.00 7.35 17.23
C SER A 255 21.44 6.07 17.95
N GLU A 256 22.50 5.39 17.56
CA GLU A 256 23.01 4.22 18.30
C GLU A 256 23.84 4.58 19.54
N GLU A 257 24.22 5.85 19.73
CA GLU A 257 24.91 6.32 20.93
C GLU A 257 24.05 7.30 21.73
N SER A 258 23.61 6.83 22.90
CA SER A 258 23.19 7.65 24.07
C SER A 258 21.91 8.48 23.91
N GLN A 259 20.74 7.87 24.11
CA GLN A 259 19.57 8.67 24.52
C GLN A 259 19.61 8.93 26.05
N PRO A 260 19.64 10.20 26.50
CA PRO A 260 19.45 10.51 27.89
C PRO A 260 18.05 10.09 28.34
N LYS A 261 17.93 9.39 29.47
CA LYS A 261 16.64 8.97 30.05
C LYS A 261 15.75 10.19 30.27
N LYS A 262 14.73 10.36 29.44
CA LYS A 262 13.75 11.45 29.57
C LYS A 262 13.10 11.40 30.96
N SER A 263 13.03 12.56 31.64
CA SER A 263 12.36 12.74 32.92
C SER A 263 10.88 12.33 32.84
N ILE A 264 10.33 11.87 33.98
CA ILE A 264 8.92 11.51 34.12
C ILE A 264 7.99 12.68 33.71
N PHE A 265 8.39 13.91 34.01
CA PHE A 265 7.68 15.14 33.64
C PHE A 265 7.67 15.39 32.12
N GLU A 266 8.78 15.14 31.40
CA GLU A 266 8.83 15.23 29.93
C GLU A 266 7.99 14.15 29.28
N ARG A 267 7.93 12.94 29.86
CA ARG A 267 7.05 11.86 29.40
C ARG A 267 5.57 12.22 29.55
N ALA A 268 5.17 12.81 30.67
CA ALA A 268 3.81 13.28 30.90
C ALA A 268 3.44 14.44 29.97
N TYR A 269 4.35 15.40 29.79
CA TYR A 269 4.14 16.55 28.88
C TYR A 269 4.02 16.12 27.41
N THR A 270 4.87 15.19 26.95
CA THR A 270 4.78 14.63 25.60
C THR A 270 3.52 13.78 25.43
N TRP A 271 3.06 13.08 26.45
CA TRP A 271 1.79 12.34 26.42
C TRP A 271 0.58 13.29 26.32
N PHE A 272 0.60 14.40 27.07
CA PHE A 272 -0.48 15.41 27.05
C PHE A 272 -0.54 16.19 25.73
N LYS A 273 0.62 16.48 25.13
CA LYS A 273 0.74 17.20 23.86
C LYS A 273 0.47 16.31 22.62
N GLY A 274 0.10 15.03 22.83
CA GLY A 274 -0.09 14.05 21.75
C GLY A 274 1.23 13.68 21.10
N GLY A 275 2.30 13.64 21.90
CA GLY A 275 3.67 13.44 21.46
C GLY A 275 3.82 12.21 20.59
N GLU A 276 4.05 12.44 19.31
CA GLU A 276 4.56 11.45 18.43
C GLU A 276 5.88 10.94 18.99
N LYS A 277 6.01 9.62 19.16
CA LYS A 277 7.30 8.99 19.45
C LYS A 277 8.33 9.55 18.46
N ALA A 278 9.53 9.84 18.93
CA ALA A 278 10.60 10.29 18.07
C ALA A 278 10.65 9.36 16.84
N GLN A 279 10.73 9.95 15.67
CA GLN A 279 10.51 9.29 14.38
C GLN A 279 11.54 8.16 14.12
N SER A 280 12.70 8.20 14.83
CA SER A 280 13.75 7.18 14.77
C SER A 280 13.37 5.82 15.36
N ASP A 281 12.46 5.77 16.34
CA ASP A 281 12.08 4.53 17.03
C ASP A 281 10.85 3.84 16.42
N ARG A 282 10.29 4.36 15.34
CA ARG A 282 9.14 3.73 14.68
C ARG A 282 9.60 2.58 13.81
N PRO A 283 8.99 1.40 13.95
CA PRO A 283 9.27 0.29 13.03
C PRO A 283 8.95 0.69 11.60
N LEU A 284 9.69 0.15 10.63
CA LEU A 284 9.39 0.32 9.22
C LEU A 284 8.05 -0.33 8.90
N LEU A 285 7.03 0.48 8.64
CA LEU A 285 5.68 0.02 8.33
C LEU A 285 5.34 0.32 6.87
N LEU A 286 5.01 -0.73 6.14
CA LEU A 286 4.44 -0.63 4.81
C LEU A 286 2.92 -0.63 4.94
N TRP A 287 2.26 0.44 4.48
CA TRP A 287 0.81 0.62 4.58
C TRP A 287 0.27 1.58 3.50
N GLY A 288 -1.03 1.77 3.46
CA GLY A 288 -1.67 2.73 2.55
C GLY A 288 -1.54 2.38 1.07
N LEU A 289 -1.27 3.38 0.22
CA LEU A 289 -1.20 3.22 -1.24
C LEU A 289 -0.08 2.28 -1.66
N THR A 290 1.10 2.41 -1.04
CA THR A 290 2.25 1.55 -1.36
C THR A 290 1.96 0.09 -1.06
N LEU A 291 1.37 -0.18 0.12
CA LEU A 291 0.95 -1.54 0.45
C LEU A 291 -0.10 -2.05 -0.55
N GLY A 292 -1.02 -1.20 -0.99
CA GLY A 292 -2.02 -1.57 -2.00
C GLY A 292 -1.41 -2.03 -3.32
N MET A 293 -0.40 -1.33 -3.84
CA MET A 293 0.30 -1.71 -5.07
C MET A 293 1.11 -3.00 -4.91
N VAL A 294 1.82 -3.11 -3.80
CA VAL A 294 2.59 -4.32 -3.46
C VAL A 294 1.67 -5.53 -3.31
N ALA A 295 0.50 -5.35 -2.72
CA ALA A 295 -0.45 -6.46 -2.56
C ALA A 295 -1.04 -6.92 -3.90
N ASP A 296 -1.34 -6.01 -4.82
CA ASP A 296 -1.78 -6.41 -6.16
C ASP A 296 -0.70 -7.21 -6.90
N PHE A 297 0.57 -6.90 -6.67
CA PHE A 297 1.68 -7.69 -7.18
C PHE A 297 1.77 -9.05 -6.49
N LEU A 298 1.73 -9.08 -5.16
CA LEU A 298 1.84 -10.31 -4.37
C LEU A 298 0.66 -11.27 -4.60
N ASP A 299 -0.53 -10.74 -4.90
CA ASP A 299 -1.72 -11.54 -5.20
C ASP A 299 -1.62 -12.31 -6.53
N GLN A 300 -0.71 -11.87 -7.42
CA GLN A 300 -0.39 -12.60 -8.64
C GLN A 300 0.57 -13.77 -8.43
N LEU A 301 1.19 -13.85 -7.24
CA LEU A 301 2.03 -14.98 -6.85
C LEU A 301 1.15 -16.08 -6.22
N PRO A 302 1.31 -17.37 -6.60
CA PRO A 302 0.64 -18.45 -5.89
C PRO A 302 0.96 -18.43 -4.38
N PRO A 303 0.01 -18.71 -3.51
CA PRO A 303 -1.33 -19.28 -3.73
C PRO A 303 -2.44 -18.28 -4.07
N HIS A 304 -2.15 -17.03 -4.43
CA HIS A 304 -3.11 -15.97 -4.81
C HIS A 304 -4.05 -15.54 -3.66
N ASP A 305 -3.58 -15.65 -2.43
CA ASP A 305 -4.33 -15.38 -1.19
C ASP A 305 -3.81 -14.17 -0.41
N SER A 306 -2.84 -13.45 -0.98
CA SER A 306 -2.16 -12.37 -0.26
C SER A 306 -3.10 -11.25 0.20
N VAL A 307 -4.20 -11.03 -0.51
CA VAL A 307 -5.23 -10.03 -0.15
C VAL A 307 -6.19 -10.57 0.93
N GLU A 308 -6.41 -11.88 1.02
CA GLU A 308 -7.24 -12.47 2.08
C GLU A 308 -6.64 -12.27 3.48
N LEU A 309 -5.33 -12.11 3.57
CA LEU A 309 -4.61 -11.82 4.81
C LEU A 309 -4.81 -10.38 5.29
N TRP A 310 -5.56 -9.55 4.57
CA TRP A 310 -5.75 -8.16 4.91
C TRP A 310 -7.05 -7.93 5.65
N GLU A 311 -6.97 -7.08 6.67
CA GLU A 311 -8.17 -6.57 7.32
C GLU A 311 -8.63 -5.27 6.68
N TYR A 312 -9.94 -5.12 6.56
CA TYR A 312 -10.55 -3.88 6.11
C TYR A 312 -10.21 -2.72 7.07
N PRO A 313 -9.95 -1.51 6.56
CA PRO A 313 -9.76 -0.34 7.40
C PRO A 313 -10.95 -0.13 8.35
N THR A 314 -10.69 0.16 9.62
CA THR A 314 -11.75 0.34 10.61
C THR A 314 -11.36 1.40 11.64
N PHE A 315 -12.23 1.69 12.60
CA PHE A 315 -11.96 2.64 13.67
C PHE A 315 -11.61 1.95 14.98
N THR A 316 -10.86 2.67 15.84
CA THR A 316 -10.50 2.18 17.17
C THR A 316 -11.68 2.21 18.15
N SER A 317 -12.66 3.08 17.91
CA SER A 317 -13.88 3.20 18.75
C SER A 317 -14.75 1.95 18.56
N PRO A 318 -15.08 1.21 19.65
CA PRO A 318 -15.77 -0.09 19.54
C PRO A 318 -17.18 0.03 18.96
N ASP A 319 -17.94 1.04 19.37
CA ASP A 319 -19.29 1.32 18.88
C ASP A 319 -19.33 1.62 17.38
N ILE A 320 -18.45 2.53 16.92
CA ILE A 320 -18.32 2.84 15.48
C ILE A 320 -17.90 1.59 14.71
N ARG A 321 -16.98 0.79 15.24
CA ARG A 321 -16.54 -0.46 14.62
C ARG A 321 -17.67 -1.48 14.48
N ILE A 322 -18.53 -1.61 15.50
CA ILE A 322 -19.70 -2.50 15.45
C ILE A 322 -20.66 -2.03 14.34
N ILE A 323 -20.99 -0.73 14.31
CA ILE A 323 -21.88 -0.15 13.29
C ILE A 323 -21.32 -0.39 11.88
N ILE A 324 -20.04 -0.09 11.67
CA ILE A 324 -19.38 -0.31 10.37
C ILE A 324 -19.43 -1.80 9.99
N ASN A 325 -19.11 -2.71 10.91
CA ASN A 325 -19.14 -4.14 10.63
C ASN A 325 -20.54 -4.63 10.23
N LEU A 326 -21.59 -4.13 10.87
CA LEU A 326 -22.96 -4.44 10.50
C LEU A 326 -23.30 -3.95 9.07
N LEU A 327 -22.99 -2.69 8.78
CA LEU A 327 -23.28 -2.08 7.48
C LEU A 327 -22.45 -2.68 6.32
N THR A 328 -21.25 -3.15 6.61
CA THR A 328 -20.32 -3.66 5.58
C THR A 328 -20.33 -5.18 5.44
N ARG A 329 -21.09 -5.90 6.25
CA ARG A 329 -21.08 -7.38 6.26
C ARG A 329 -21.34 -7.98 4.89
N ASN A 330 -22.41 -7.53 4.23
CA ASN A 330 -22.81 -8.05 2.92
C ASN A 330 -21.82 -7.63 1.81
N ILE A 331 -21.26 -6.39 1.90
CA ILE A 331 -20.25 -5.90 0.97
C ILE A 331 -19.00 -6.75 1.06
N LYS A 332 -18.51 -6.99 2.27
CA LYS A 332 -17.33 -7.85 2.52
C LYS A 332 -17.53 -9.25 1.95
N LYS A 333 -18.68 -9.87 2.23
CA LYS A 333 -18.99 -11.22 1.72
C LYS A 333 -18.96 -11.26 0.19
N ARG A 334 -19.69 -10.34 -0.45
CA ARG A 334 -19.73 -10.23 -1.92
C ARG A 334 -18.33 -10.02 -2.52
N ASN A 335 -17.55 -9.10 -1.95
CA ASN A 335 -16.22 -8.78 -2.47
C ASN A 335 -15.25 -9.96 -2.29
N THR A 336 -15.31 -10.70 -1.18
CA THR A 336 -14.52 -11.92 -0.97
C THR A 336 -14.91 -13.04 -1.95
N GLU A 337 -16.20 -13.23 -2.21
CA GLU A 337 -16.66 -14.20 -3.20
C GLU A 337 -16.18 -13.85 -4.62
N ARG A 338 -16.18 -12.57 -4.99
CA ARG A 338 -15.63 -12.11 -6.29
C ARG A 338 -14.12 -12.36 -6.40
N LEU A 339 -13.35 -12.09 -5.35
CA LEU A 339 -11.92 -12.37 -5.33
C LEU A 339 -11.63 -13.85 -5.53
N ARG A 340 -12.34 -14.75 -4.82
CA ARG A 340 -12.19 -16.20 -4.95
C ARG A 340 -12.60 -16.72 -6.33
N GLY A 341 -13.69 -16.18 -6.90
CA GLY A 341 -14.12 -16.51 -8.25
C GLY A 341 -13.10 -16.14 -9.32
N SER A 342 -12.45 -14.98 -9.18
CA SER A 342 -11.40 -14.55 -10.10
C SER A 342 -10.11 -15.40 -10.00
N ALA A 343 -9.78 -15.93 -8.82
CA ALA A 343 -8.63 -16.82 -8.63
C ALA A 343 -8.84 -18.20 -9.28
N HIS A 344 -10.08 -18.69 -9.35
CA HIS A 344 -10.40 -20.01 -9.92
C HIS A 344 -10.50 -20.02 -11.44
N ASP A 345 -10.85 -18.90 -12.09
CA ASP A 345 -10.92 -18.78 -13.56
C ASP A 345 -9.53 -18.73 -14.24
N GLY A 346 -8.45 -18.64 -13.48
CA GLY A 346 -7.06 -18.67 -13.97
C GLY A 346 -6.55 -20.07 -14.37
N THR A 347 -7.24 -21.15 -13.98
CA THR A 347 -6.98 -22.55 -14.37
C THR A 347 -8.11 -23.03 -15.28
N GLY A 348 -7.86 -22.98 -16.58
CA GLY A 348 -8.76 -23.24 -17.67
C GLY A 348 -9.88 -24.25 -17.43
N ASN A 349 -11.11 -23.80 -17.55
CA ASN A 349 -12.13 -24.48 -18.37
C ASN A 349 -13.30 -23.51 -18.58
N GLN A 350 -13.62 -23.29 -19.87
CA GLN A 350 -14.81 -22.59 -20.30
C GLN A 350 -16.01 -23.49 -20.05
N THR A 351 -16.90 -23.08 -19.17
CA THR A 351 -18.32 -23.48 -19.22
C THR A 351 -19.14 -22.23 -19.07
N ALA A 352 -19.78 -21.89 -20.18
CA ALA A 352 -20.76 -20.84 -20.27
C ALA A 352 -21.96 -21.24 -19.37
N MET A 353 -22.34 -20.33 -18.44
CA MET A 353 -23.67 -20.31 -17.86
C MET A 353 -24.22 -18.89 -17.92
N ASP A 354 -25.34 -18.78 -18.63
CA ASP A 354 -26.17 -17.59 -18.75
C ASP A 354 -26.60 -17.08 -17.38
N GLY A 355 -26.51 -15.75 -17.21
CA GLY A 355 -26.92 -15.07 -16.00
C GLY A 355 -27.35 -13.64 -16.27
N GLU A 356 -28.53 -13.51 -16.90
CA GLU A 356 -29.32 -12.31 -17.05
C GLU A 356 -29.85 -11.87 -15.69
N THR A 357 -29.10 -11.12 -14.87
CA THR A 357 -29.66 -10.43 -13.65
C THR A 357 -28.72 -9.38 -13.04
N THR A 358 -27.75 -8.83 -13.76
CA THR A 358 -26.80 -7.86 -13.17
C THR A 358 -26.88 -6.44 -13.78
N ALA A 359 -27.90 -6.15 -14.61
CA ALA A 359 -28.01 -4.85 -15.30
C ALA A 359 -28.64 -3.73 -14.45
N VAL A 360 -29.30 -4.02 -13.34
CA VAL A 360 -30.08 -3.02 -12.59
C VAL A 360 -29.27 -2.36 -11.46
N ALA A 361 -28.22 -3.00 -10.96
CA ALA A 361 -27.41 -2.46 -9.83
C ALA A 361 -26.32 -1.45 -10.25
N MET A 362 -26.04 -1.28 -11.55
CA MET A 362 -24.98 -0.39 -12.07
C MET A 362 -25.46 1.01 -12.48
N LEU A 363 -26.75 1.31 -12.37
CA LEU A 363 -27.33 2.60 -12.81
C LEU A 363 -27.25 3.72 -11.75
N GLU A 364 -26.86 3.41 -10.51
CA GLU A 364 -26.79 4.41 -9.43
C GLU A 364 -25.38 4.93 -9.07
N SER A 365 -24.33 4.40 -9.67
CA SER A 365 -22.98 4.99 -9.55
C SER A 365 -22.53 5.47 -10.93
N GLY A 366 -22.74 6.75 -11.22
CA GLY A 366 -22.41 7.39 -12.49
C GLY A 366 -20.92 7.34 -12.85
N GLY A 367 -20.49 6.22 -13.42
CA GLY A 367 -19.21 6.05 -14.10
C GLY A 367 -19.45 5.62 -15.55
N PRO A 368 -18.65 6.07 -16.54
CA PRO A 368 -18.89 5.80 -17.94
C PRO A 368 -18.80 4.32 -18.28
N LEU A 369 -19.80 3.83 -19.02
CA LEU A 369 -19.87 2.49 -19.61
C LEU A 369 -18.71 2.31 -20.61
N ILE A 370 -17.65 1.63 -20.22
CA ILE A 370 -16.63 1.10 -21.12
C ILE A 370 -16.88 -0.40 -21.26
N GLY A 371 -16.92 -0.86 -22.52
CA GLY A 371 -17.38 -2.17 -22.93
C GLY A 371 -16.75 -3.36 -22.17
N LYS A 372 -17.54 -4.43 -22.09
CA LYS A 372 -17.22 -5.73 -21.49
C LYS A 372 -16.00 -6.43 -22.14
N ASN A 373 -14.81 -5.96 -21.87
CA ASN A 373 -13.64 -6.83 -21.83
C ASN A 373 -13.39 -7.12 -20.35
N LYS A 374 -13.31 -8.41 -19.97
CA LYS A 374 -12.91 -8.87 -18.64
C LYS A 374 -11.46 -8.37 -18.34
N THR A 375 -11.34 -7.10 -18.00
CA THR A 375 -10.12 -6.54 -17.46
C THR A 375 -9.91 -7.15 -16.09
N LYS A 376 -8.78 -7.84 -15.87
CA LYS A 376 -8.36 -8.29 -14.54
C LYS A 376 -8.40 -7.09 -13.60
N GLU A 377 -9.44 -7.03 -12.77
CA GLU A 377 -9.58 -5.98 -11.76
C GLU A 377 -8.49 -6.20 -10.70
N HIS A 378 -7.89 -5.14 -10.22
CA HIS A 378 -6.89 -5.21 -9.15
C HIS A 378 -7.54 -5.68 -7.85
N ALA A 379 -6.97 -6.69 -7.21
CA ALA A 379 -7.54 -7.40 -6.07
C ALA A 379 -7.91 -6.47 -4.90
N VAL A 380 -7.05 -5.50 -4.58
CA VAL A 380 -7.33 -4.51 -3.52
C VAL A 380 -8.49 -3.58 -3.89
N GLY A 381 -8.68 -3.25 -5.17
CA GLY A 381 -9.83 -2.45 -5.62
C GLY A 381 -11.14 -3.18 -5.44
N VAL A 382 -11.20 -4.44 -5.87
CA VAL A 382 -12.36 -5.31 -5.66
C VAL A 382 -12.67 -5.47 -4.17
N MET A 383 -11.65 -5.68 -3.34
CA MET A 383 -11.82 -5.77 -1.89
C MET A 383 -12.48 -4.52 -1.31
N LEU A 384 -12.07 -3.33 -1.73
CA LEU A 384 -12.52 -2.06 -1.14
C LEU A 384 -13.74 -1.45 -1.84
N GLU A 385 -14.28 -2.09 -2.89
CA GLU A 385 -15.43 -1.57 -3.64
C GLU A 385 -16.66 -1.38 -2.76
N GLY A 386 -17.19 -0.16 -2.73
CA GLY A 386 -18.35 0.22 -1.92
C GLY A 386 -18.11 0.27 -0.41
N TYR A 387 -16.95 -0.22 0.07
CA TYR A 387 -16.67 -0.31 1.49
C TYR A 387 -16.57 1.07 2.15
N TYR A 388 -15.85 2.00 1.53
CA TYR A 388 -15.65 3.34 2.10
C TYR A 388 -16.95 4.15 2.21
N ASP A 389 -17.91 3.97 1.31
CA ASP A 389 -19.19 4.67 1.37
C ASP A 389 -20.07 4.15 2.51
N ALA A 390 -20.09 2.83 2.70
CA ALA A 390 -20.76 2.24 3.85
C ALA A 390 -20.08 2.63 5.18
N MET A 391 -18.76 2.71 5.19
CA MET A 391 -17.98 3.15 6.35
C MET A 391 -18.28 4.61 6.70
N LYS A 392 -18.39 5.53 5.72
CA LYS A 392 -18.83 6.92 5.94
C LYS A 392 -20.18 6.97 6.64
N LYS A 393 -21.18 6.24 6.10
CA LYS A 393 -22.51 6.16 6.71
C LYS A 393 -22.42 5.68 8.16
N GLY A 394 -21.61 4.66 8.43
CA GLY A 394 -21.40 4.14 9.78
C GLY A 394 -20.79 5.15 10.75
N VAL A 395 -19.83 5.95 10.30
CA VAL A 395 -19.22 7.02 11.11
C VAL A 395 -20.26 8.09 11.48
N TRP A 396 -21.08 8.54 10.51
CA TRP A 396 -22.10 9.54 10.77
C TRP A 396 -23.20 9.03 11.70
N ILE A 397 -23.64 7.78 11.52
CA ILE A 397 -24.61 7.14 12.43
C ILE A 397 -24.02 7.08 13.86
N GLY A 398 -22.77 6.61 14.01
CA GLY A 398 -22.11 6.53 15.32
C GLY A 398 -21.93 7.90 15.96
N ALA A 399 -21.56 8.93 15.20
CA ALA A 399 -21.47 10.30 15.69
C ALA A 399 -22.83 10.83 16.15
N GLY A 400 -23.90 10.57 15.40
CA GLY A 400 -25.27 10.93 15.75
C GLY A 400 -25.75 10.26 17.04
N ILE A 401 -25.53 8.97 17.18
CA ILE A 401 -25.88 8.23 18.42
C ILE A 401 -25.16 8.82 19.64
N ARG A 402 -23.87 9.11 19.53
CA ARG A 402 -23.09 9.72 20.63
C ARG A 402 -23.60 11.10 20.98
N LEU A 403 -23.91 11.94 20.00
CA LEU A 403 -24.46 13.27 20.23
C LEU A 403 -25.80 13.18 20.98
N MET A 404 -26.71 12.33 20.51
CA MET A 404 -28.03 12.13 21.15
C MET A 404 -27.90 11.60 22.57
N SER A 405 -26.98 10.62 22.78
CA SER A 405 -26.71 10.05 24.11
C SER A 405 -26.16 11.10 25.10
N THR A 406 -25.25 11.96 24.63
CA THR A 406 -24.70 13.05 25.47
C THR A 406 -25.76 14.09 25.79
N LEU A 407 -26.59 14.47 24.83
CA LEU A 407 -27.73 15.39 25.08
C LEU A 407 -28.73 14.81 26.11
N ALA A 408 -29.10 13.54 25.93
CA ALA A 408 -29.99 12.83 26.84
C ALA A 408 -29.41 12.78 28.27
N LEU A 409 -28.11 12.50 28.39
CA LEU A 409 -27.41 12.51 29.68
C LEU A 409 -27.43 13.90 30.34
N ILE A 410 -27.13 14.94 29.58
CA ILE A 410 -27.18 16.34 30.10
C ILE A 410 -28.58 16.70 30.59
N LEU A 411 -29.61 16.41 29.79
CA LEU A 411 -31.01 16.68 30.19
C LEU A 411 -31.42 15.90 31.45
N TRP A 412 -30.97 14.61 31.54
CA TRP A 412 -31.22 13.81 32.74
C TRP A 412 -30.50 14.37 33.95
N LEU A 413 -29.24 14.80 33.83
CA LEU A 413 -28.49 15.45 34.94
C LEU A 413 -29.12 16.77 35.40
N VAL A 414 -29.56 17.62 34.47
CA VAL A 414 -30.26 18.87 34.75
C VAL A 414 -31.56 18.58 35.48
N ARG A 415 -32.36 17.61 35.01
CA ARG A 415 -33.60 17.22 35.67
C ARG A 415 -33.34 16.63 37.06
N TRP A 416 -32.34 15.78 37.22
CA TRP A 416 -31.95 15.20 38.51
C TRP A 416 -31.52 16.29 39.50
N TYR A 417 -30.68 17.25 39.06
CA TYR A 417 -30.24 18.38 39.88
C TYR A 417 -31.42 19.26 40.36
N ARG A 418 -32.35 19.59 39.49
CA ARG A 418 -33.59 20.35 39.83
C ARG A 418 -34.44 19.60 40.83
N LEU A 419 -34.63 18.32 40.69
CA LEU A 419 -35.40 17.50 41.61
C LEU A 419 -34.74 17.42 43.01
N ARG A 420 -33.41 17.38 43.05
CA ARG A 420 -32.65 17.35 44.31
C ARG A 420 -32.67 18.71 45.01
N SER A 421 -32.53 19.78 44.26
CA SER A 421 -32.62 21.15 44.79
C SER A 421 -34.00 21.49 45.38
N ASN A 422 -35.09 20.95 44.80
CA ASN A 422 -36.46 21.14 45.29
C ASN A 422 -36.81 20.26 46.51
N ARG A 423 -36.03 19.21 46.83
CA ARG A 423 -36.21 18.40 48.06
C ARG A 423 -35.43 18.90 49.26
N GLY A 424 -34.58 19.91 49.06
CA GLY A 424 -33.79 20.52 50.14
C GLY A 424 -34.33 21.90 50.59
N ARG A 425 -35.49 22.27 50.08
CA ARG A 425 -36.31 23.36 50.56
C ARG A 425 -37.60 22.79 51.16
#